data_debc7ebd34dc67229819f6ef0fc78dad
#
_entry.id   debc7ebd34dc67229819f6ef0fc78dad
#
_cell.length_a   1.000
_cell.length_b   1.000
_cell.length_c   1.000
_cell.angle_alpha   90.00
_cell.angle_beta   90.00
_cell.angle_gamma   90.00
#
_symmetry.space_group_name_H-M   'P 1'
#
loop_
_entity.id
_entity.type
_entity.pdbx_description
1 polymer ?
#
loop_
_entity_poly.entity_id
_entity_poly.type
_entity_poly.pdbx_seq_one_letter_code
_entity_poly.pdbx_strand_id
1 'polypeptide(L)'
;MRLFQTKKIQSFIVFIIVLAAILWVFQDNFLKLLVFQKVSDQSILTAEEPEETAYLEKIDNFILKEYSNEQILLHTIQADTYYSYKNSPVQILNVEVKTFNDNQEEGLVLRSNRAEILKSGEMFFNGEVKIETKTGVSHELDTESLIVLSDNGQIKSNKEVTYLGETVRIISEGMEMNIDSDTMYLSGNVKIFEDSGMTVDTKNLYISHNAGEKIYKSKEKTVYRSKDTIANSENGIDMDMNIKLINLLGKVEVVSGTGGILKSSNVVIDQSNDGEVL
;
A
#
# COMPACT_ATOMS: atom_id res chain seq x y z
N MET A 1 -20.96 8.95 -15.97
CA MET A 1 -20.34 8.19 -14.89
C MET A 1 -18.80 8.26 -14.87
N ARG A 2 -18.12 8.76 -15.89
CA ARG A 2 -16.63 8.92 -15.94
C ARG A 2 -16.07 10.19 -15.26
N LEU A 3 -16.89 11.13 -14.83
CA LEU A 3 -16.46 12.42 -14.26
C LEU A 3 -16.15 12.37 -12.74
N PHE A 4 -16.59 11.34 -12.04
CA PHE A 4 -16.39 11.21 -10.59
C PHE A 4 -15.04 10.61 -10.17
N GLN A 5 -14.42 9.80 -11.03
CA GLN A 5 -13.10 9.20 -10.75
C GLN A 5 -11.95 10.21 -10.82
N THR A 6 -12.02 11.18 -11.72
CA THR A 6 -10.93 12.18 -11.91
C THR A 6 -10.76 13.12 -10.74
N LYS A 7 -11.79 13.40 -9.93
CA LYS A 7 -11.71 14.30 -8.78
C LYS A 7 -11.01 13.68 -7.58
N LYS A 8 -11.19 12.39 -7.30
CA LYS A 8 -10.47 11.69 -6.21
C LYS A 8 -8.96 11.67 -6.46
N ILE A 9 -8.58 11.48 -7.71
CA ILE A 9 -7.20 11.49 -8.22
C ILE A 9 -6.54 12.86 -8.01
N GLN A 10 -7.24 13.94 -8.36
CA GLN A 10 -6.74 15.30 -8.18
C GLN A 10 -6.51 15.65 -6.71
N SER A 11 -7.34 15.13 -5.81
CA SER A 11 -7.21 15.40 -4.37
C SER A 11 -5.94 14.80 -3.76
N PHE A 12 -5.57 13.57 -4.16
CA PHE A 12 -4.34 12.94 -3.64
C PHE A 12 -3.07 13.54 -4.26
N ILE A 13 -3.12 13.91 -5.54
CA ILE A 13 -2.01 14.62 -6.20
C ILE A 13 -1.80 15.99 -5.55
N VAL A 14 -2.86 16.69 -5.20
CA VAL A 14 -2.78 17.99 -4.49
C VAL A 14 -2.18 17.81 -3.09
N PHE A 15 -2.49 16.72 -2.38
CA PHE A 15 -1.86 16.39 -1.10
C PHE A 15 -0.34 16.30 -1.20
N ILE A 16 0.16 15.60 -2.20
CA ILE A 16 1.60 15.48 -2.47
C ILE A 16 2.20 16.83 -2.87
N ILE A 17 1.48 17.63 -3.67
CA ILE A 17 1.92 18.96 -4.12
C ILE A 17 1.98 19.95 -2.94
N VAL A 18 1.06 19.90 -2.01
CA VAL A 18 1.05 20.82 -0.86
C VAL A 18 2.10 20.43 0.16
N LEU A 19 2.31 19.14 0.39
CA LEU A 19 3.46 18.70 1.19
C LEU A 19 4.79 19.14 0.55
N ALA A 20 4.89 19.05 -0.78
CA ALA A 20 6.02 19.58 -1.54
C ALA A 20 6.08 21.13 -1.51
N ALA A 21 4.94 21.81 -1.49
CA ALA A 21 4.88 23.27 -1.39
C ALA A 21 5.26 23.79 0.00
N ILE A 22 4.88 23.07 1.07
CA ILE A 22 5.37 23.35 2.43
C ILE A 22 6.89 23.24 2.47
N LEU A 23 7.44 22.19 1.88
CA LEU A 23 8.90 22.01 1.73
C LEU A 23 9.52 23.12 0.88
N TRP A 24 8.84 23.59 -0.18
CA TRP A 24 9.32 24.63 -1.08
C TRP A 24 9.32 26.04 -0.44
N VAL A 25 8.29 26.37 0.34
CA VAL A 25 8.23 27.62 1.11
C VAL A 25 9.35 27.69 2.16
N PHE A 26 9.70 26.55 2.76
CA PHE A 26 10.85 26.45 3.67
C PHE A 26 12.20 26.46 2.93
N GLN A 27 12.28 25.98 1.67
CA GLN A 27 13.51 26.04 0.86
C GLN A 27 13.89 27.47 0.46
N ASP A 28 12.95 28.34 0.10
CA ASP A 28 13.27 29.71 -0.35
C ASP A 28 13.87 30.59 0.75
N ASN A 29 13.54 30.34 2.00
CA ASN A 29 14.22 30.99 3.13
C ASN A 29 15.61 30.41 3.40
N PHE A 30 15.92 29.23 2.87
CA PHE A 30 17.16 28.49 3.13
C PHE A 30 18.26 28.80 2.11
N LEU A 31 17.93 29.10 0.84
CA LEU A 31 18.89 29.42 -0.21
C LEU A 31 19.60 30.77 0.00
N LYS A 32 19.05 31.66 0.81
CA LYS A 32 19.68 32.92 1.17
C LYS A 32 20.80 32.81 2.21
N LEU A 33 20.95 31.66 2.86
CA LEU A 33 21.95 31.42 3.91
C LEU A 33 23.17 30.60 3.46
N LEU A 34 23.18 30.08 2.22
CA LEU A 34 24.25 29.22 1.67
C LEU A 34 25.40 29.93 0.95
N VAL A 35 25.49 31.27 1.06
CA VAL A 35 26.67 31.99 0.63
C VAL A 35 27.48 32.39 1.87
N PHE A 36 28.25 31.47 2.41
CA PHE A 36 29.51 31.69 3.11
C PHE A 36 29.96 30.42 3.87
N GLN A 37 30.98 29.86 3.41
CA GLN A 37 32.16 29.27 4.01
C GLN A 37 32.58 27.91 3.44
N LYS A 38 33.56 28.04 2.55
CA LYS A 38 34.50 26.98 2.22
C LYS A 38 35.71 27.18 3.14
N VAL A 39 35.98 26.23 4.03
CA VAL A 39 37.31 26.04 4.63
C VAL A 39 37.56 24.56 4.83
N SER A 40 38.76 24.19 4.50
CA SER A 40 39.42 22.93 4.28
C SER A 40 39.79 22.15 5.56
N ASP A 41 39.87 20.83 5.34
CA ASP A 41 40.88 19.86 5.80
C ASP A 41 41.11 19.46 7.24
N GLN A 42 41.05 18.15 7.36
CA GLN A 42 41.89 17.19 8.09
C GLN A 42 41.56 16.77 9.54
N SER A 43 41.20 15.50 9.57
CA SER A 43 41.63 14.45 10.50
C SER A 43 41.25 14.54 11.99
N ILE A 44 40.57 13.53 12.47
CA ILE A 44 41.05 12.53 13.44
C ILE A 44 39.84 11.68 13.87
N LEU A 45 40.00 10.36 13.74
CA LEU A 45 39.08 9.33 14.25
C LEU A 45 39.05 9.37 15.79
N THR A 46 37.96 9.82 16.33
CA THR A 46 37.50 9.49 17.67
C THR A 46 36.05 9.08 17.56
N ALA A 47 35.71 7.89 18.08
CA ALA A 47 34.33 7.44 18.13
C ALA A 47 33.59 8.38 19.11
N GLU A 48 32.94 9.40 18.55
CA GLU A 48 32.00 10.25 19.28
C GLU A 48 30.62 9.57 19.26
N GLU A 49 29.99 9.52 20.45
CA GLU A 49 28.58 9.26 20.59
C GLU A 49 27.81 10.12 19.58
N PRO A 50 26.71 9.61 18.96
CA PRO A 50 25.97 10.38 17.99
C PRO A 50 25.52 11.69 18.66
N GLU A 51 26.09 12.83 18.21
CA GLU A 51 25.59 14.14 18.59
C GLU A 51 24.07 14.15 18.36
N GLU A 52 23.32 14.48 19.38
CA GLU A 52 21.89 14.79 19.27
C GLU A 52 21.76 15.82 18.15
N THR A 53 21.27 15.38 16.99
CA THR A 53 21.09 16.27 15.82
C THR A 53 20.11 17.36 16.22
N ALA A 54 20.63 18.56 16.46
CA ALA A 54 19.81 19.69 16.88
C ALA A 54 18.72 19.95 15.83
N TYR A 55 17.47 19.78 16.21
CA TYR A 55 16.31 20.15 15.38
C TYR A 55 16.20 21.67 15.26
N LEU A 56 15.70 22.15 14.12
CA LEU A 56 15.38 23.56 13.90
C LEU A 56 14.03 23.90 14.55
N GLU A 57 13.09 22.97 14.47
CA GLU A 57 11.75 23.15 14.98
C GLU A 57 11.22 21.82 15.55
N LYS A 58 10.52 21.92 16.65
CA LYS A 58 9.78 20.81 17.28
C LYS A 58 8.35 21.29 17.54
N ILE A 59 7.38 20.48 17.12
CA ILE A 59 5.95 20.74 17.39
C ILE A 59 5.38 19.49 18.05
N ASP A 60 4.92 19.62 19.28
CA ASP A 60 4.20 18.56 20.00
C ASP A 60 2.69 18.67 19.72
N ASN A 61 2.01 17.53 19.64
CA ASN A 61 0.59 17.44 19.24
C ASN A 61 0.33 18.11 17.88
N PHE A 62 1.14 17.73 16.89
CA PHE A 62 1.07 18.27 15.54
C PHE A 62 -0.23 17.91 14.86
N ILE A 63 -0.91 18.90 14.28
CA ILE A 63 -2.11 18.73 13.47
C ILE A 63 -2.01 19.63 12.24
N LEU A 64 -2.07 19.01 11.06
CA LEU A 64 -2.18 19.69 9.78
C LEU A 64 -3.53 19.32 9.15
N LYS A 65 -4.27 20.33 8.66
CA LYS A 65 -5.51 20.15 7.90
C LYS A 65 -5.39 20.82 6.55
N GLU A 66 -5.74 20.11 5.52
CA GLU A 66 -5.77 20.62 4.16
C GLU A 66 -7.18 20.69 3.65
N TYR A 67 -7.50 21.81 2.98
CA TYR A 67 -8.81 22.09 2.42
C TYR A 67 -8.69 22.36 0.92
N SER A 68 -9.72 21.98 0.16
CA SER A 68 -9.87 22.39 -1.24
C SER A 68 -10.12 23.89 -1.37
N ASN A 69 -10.09 24.41 -2.60
CA ASN A 69 -10.50 25.79 -2.89
C ASN A 69 -11.95 26.08 -2.50
N GLU A 70 -12.80 25.06 -2.38
CA GLU A 70 -14.20 25.12 -1.96
C GLU A 70 -14.37 24.95 -0.45
N GLN A 71 -13.29 25.00 0.33
CA GLN A 71 -13.23 24.81 1.78
C GLN A 71 -13.70 23.41 2.25
N ILE A 72 -13.60 22.42 1.39
CA ILE A 72 -13.86 21.01 1.72
C ILE A 72 -12.58 20.42 2.31
N LEU A 73 -12.67 19.77 3.47
CA LEU A 73 -11.54 19.10 4.10
C LEU A 73 -11.11 17.90 3.23
N LEU A 74 -9.85 17.90 2.80
CA LEU A 74 -9.27 16.85 1.97
C LEU A 74 -8.49 15.83 2.79
N HIS A 75 -7.64 16.34 3.70
CA HIS A 75 -6.73 15.52 4.48
C HIS A 75 -6.51 16.08 5.88
N THR A 76 -6.24 15.19 6.83
CA THR A 76 -5.66 15.52 8.12
C THR A 76 -4.42 14.69 8.37
N ILE A 77 -3.38 15.33 8.93
CA ILE A 77 -2.22 14.65 9.48
C ILE A 77 -2.20 14.99 10.96
N GLN A 78 -2.21 13.96 11.81
CA GLN A 78 -2.04 14.09 13.25
C GLN A 78 -0.81 13.31 13.68
N ALA A 79 -0.06 13.84 14.63
CA ALA A 79 1.10 13.17 15.17
C ALA A 79 1.41 13.64 16.58
N ASP A 80 2.10 12.80 17.36
CA ASP A 80 2.57 13.19 18.68
C ASP A 80 3.61 14.29 18.59
N THR A 81 4.55 14.15 17.66
CA THR A 81 5.65 15.11 17.51
C THR A 81 6.11 15.21 16.05
N TYR A 82 6.36 16.44 15.63
CA TYR A 82 7.01 16.82 14.37
C TYR A 82 8.37 17.42 14.64
N TYR A 83 9.39 17.02 13.90
CA TYR A 83 10.73 17.56 13.93
C TYR A 83 11.19 18.01 12.55
N SER A 84 11.68 19.23 12.46
CA SER A 84 12.37 19.76 11.28
C SER A 84 13.86 19.88 11.56
N TYR A 85 14.68 19.52 10.58
CA TYR A 85 16.14 19.54 10.68
C TYR A 85 16.75 20.32 9.52
N LYS A 86 17.95 20.86 9.72
CA LYS A 86 18.64 21.62 8.68
C LYS A 86 19.03 20.78 7.47
N ASN A 87 19.55 19.57 7.71
CA ASN A 87 20.18 18.74 6.67
C ASN A 87 19.59 17.31 6.61
N SER A 88 18.68 16.96 7.51
CA SER A 88 18.03 15.66 7.57
C SER A 88 16.56 15.76 7.11
N PRO A 89 15.92 14.65 6.74
CA PRO A 89 14.50 14.62 6.49
C PRO A 89 13.68 15.11 7.68
N VAL A 90 12.50 15.65 7.41
CA VAL A 90 11.50 15.89 8.45
C VAL A 90 11.12 14.54 9.06
N GLN A 91 10.96 14.50 10.37
CA GLN A 91 10.52 13.32 11.11
C GLN A 91 9.20 13.58 11.83
N ILE A 92 8.31 12.62 11.75
CA ILE A 92 6.99 12.69 12.37
C ILE A 92 6.80 11.39 13.16
N LEU A 93 6.43 11.50 14.44
CA LEU A 93 6.27 10.36 15.35
C LEU A 93 4.80 10.08 15.64
N ASN A 94 4.42 8.80 15.63
CA ASN A 94 3.05 8.32 15.85
C ASN A 94 2.06 9.06 14.96
N VAL A 95 2.26 8.89 13.65
CA VAL A 95 1.49 9.61 12.63
C VAL A 95 0.21 8.89 12.25
N GLU A 96 -0.87 9.64 12.15
CA GLU A 96 -2.12 9.25 11.52
C GLU A 96 -2.43 10.21 10.37
N VAL A 97 -2.64 9.67 9.18
CA VAL A 97 -3.08 10.40 7.99
C VAL A 97 -4.49 9.94 7.64
N LYS A 98 -5.42 10.88 7.51
CA LYS A 98 -6.79 10.61 7.06
C LYS A 98 -7.08 11.35 5.78
N THR A 99 -7.71 10.68 4.83
CA THR A 99 -8.30 11.31 3.65
C THR A 99 -9.81 11.42 3.81
N PHE A 100 -10.41 12.39 3.15
CA PHE A 100 -11.86 12.59 3.17
C PHE A 100 -12.40 12.64 1.75
N ASN A 101 -13.60 12.10 1.54
CA ASN A 101 -14.32 12.20 0.28
C ASN A 101 -15.11 13.52 0.21
N ASP A 102 -15.78 13.77 -0.93
CA ASP A 102 -16.59 14.98 -1.15
C ASP A 102 -17.75 15.10 -0.14
N ASN A 103 -18.20 14.01 0.48
CA ASN A 103 -19.24 13.99 1.50
C ASN A 103 -18.69 14.20 2.93
N GLN A 104 -17.41 14.49 3.09
CA GLN A 104 -16.71 14.62 4.36
C GLN A 104 -16.64 13.32 5.19
N GLU A 105 -16.79 12.16 4.55
CA GLU A 105 -16.60 10.86 5.18
C GLU A 105 -15.13 10.46 5.08
N GLU A 106 -14.60 9.79 6.12
CA GLU A 106 -13.24 9.24 6.08
C GLU A 106 -13.12 8.20 4.95
N GLY A 107 -12.18 8.42 4.03
CA GLY A 107 -11.91 7.53 2.90
C GLY A 107 -10.84 6.49 3.23
N LEU A 108 -9.66 6.95 3.63
CA LEU A 108 -8.52 6.13 3.97
C LEU A 108 -7.88 6.64 5.26
N VAL A 109 -7.42 5.74 6.09
CA VAL A 109 -6.64 6.04 7.30
C VAL A 109 -5.32 5.26 7.22
N LEU A 110 -4.19 5.98 7.29
CA LEU A 110 -2.86 5.40 7.39
C LEU A 110 -2.27 5.75 8.76
N ARG A 111 -1.72 4.75 9.45
CA ARG A 111 -1.01 4.90 10.73
C ARG A 111 0.36 4.31 10.66
N SER A 112 1.31 4.91 11.36
CA SER A 112 2.63 4.34 11.56
C SER A 112 3.32 4.97 12.79
N ASN A 113 4.29 4.26 13.35
CA ASN A 113 5.07 4.76 14.49
C ASN A 113 5.94 5.95 14.09
N ARG A 114 6.40 5.99 12.83
CA ARG A 114 7.27 7.06 12.33
C ARG A 114 7.03 7.30 10.84
N ALA A 115 7.09 8.57 10.45
CA ALA A 115 7.21 8.96 9.05
C ALA A 115 8.43 9.87 8.86
N GLU A 116 9.03 9.79 7.69
CA GLU A 116 10.11 10.67 7.23
C GLU A 116 9.71 11.26 5.87
N ILE A 117 9.90 12.57 5.72
CA ILE A 117 9.64 13.26 4.48
C ILE A 117 10.98 13.68 3.88
N LEU A 118 11.29 13.15 2.71
CA LEU A 118 12.51 13.48 1.99
C LEU A 118 12.35 14.81 1.25
N LYS A 119 13.49 15.44 0.91
CA LYS A 119 13.53 16.66 0.08
C LYS A 119 12.96 16.44 -1.33
N SER A 120 12.95 15.22 -1.82
CA SER A 120 12.31 14.80 -3.08
C SER A 120 10.78 14.79 -3.02
N GLY A 121 10.18 14.90 -1.83
CA GLY A 121 8.74 14.77 -1.60
C GLY A 121 8.27 13.35 -1.32
N GLU A 122 9.15 12.36 -1.40
CA GLU A 122 8.83 11.00 -1.01
C GLU A 122 8.62 10.89 0.51
N MET A 123 7.67 10.07 0.92
CA MET A 123 7.38 9.80 2.32
C MET A 123 7.66 8.35 2.66
N PHE A 124 8.46 8.14 3.70
CA PHE A 124 8.72 6.83 4.29
C PHE A 124 7.93 6.69 5.58
N PHE A 125 7.09 5.67 5.64
CA PHE A 125 6.41 5.25 6.87
C PHE A 125 7.11 4.00 7.40
N ASN A 126 7.36 3.94 8.70
CA ASN A 126 8.10 2.85 9.31
C ASN A 126 7.57 2.52 10.72
N GLY A 127 7.56 1.22 11.03
CA GLY A 127 7.04 0.67 12.27
C GLY A 127 5.53 0.58 12.31
N GLU A 128 5.00 -0.64 12.27
CA GLU A 128 3.56 -0.96 12.38
C GLU A 128 2.70 -0.13 11.41
N VAL A 129 3.08 -0.13 10.13
CA VAL A 129 2.32 0.62 9.12
C VAL A 129 1.01 -0.09 8.83
N LYS A 130 -0.09 0.62 9.03
CA LYS A 130 -1.43 0.13 8.81
C LYS A 130 -2.21 1.08 7.90
N ILE A 131 -2.85 0.54 6.87
CA ILE A 131 -3.74 1.27 5.98
C ILE A 131 -5.13 0.65 6.07
N GLU A 132 -6.14 1.45 6.32
CA GLU A 132 -7.54 1.04 6.35
C GLU A 132 -8.36 1.89 5.38
N THR A 133 -9.19 1.26 4.55
CA THR A 133 -10.23 1.97 3.79
C THR A 133 -11.52 2.00 4.60
N LYS A 134 -12.15 3.17 4.67
CA LYS A 134 -13.38 3.40 5.46
C LYS A 134 -14.62 3.54 4.59
N THR A 135 -14.44 3.78 3.29
CA THR A 135 -15.54 3.90 2.32
C THR A 135 -15.44 2.81 1.26
N GLY A 136 -16.58 2.26 0.84
CA GLY A 136 -16.64 1.16 -0.11
C GLY A 136 -16.39 -0.20 0.52
N VAL A 137 -15.66 -1.06 -0.18
CA VAL A 137 -15.25 -2.37 0.36
C VAL A 137 -14.13 -2.14 1.38
N SER A 138 -14.34 -2.61 2.61
CA SER A 138 -13.34 -2.46 3.67
C SER A 138 -12.12 -3.32 3.38
N HIS A 139 -10.96 -2.68 3.32
CA HIS A 139 -9.67 -3.33 3.17
C HIS A 139 -8.71 -2.85 4.25
N GLU A 140 -7.86 -3.73 4.68
CA GLU A 140 -6.78 -3.42 5.62
C GLU A 140 -5.46 -3.94 5.06
N LEU A 141 -4.41 -3.16 5.20
CA LEU A 141 -3.04 -3.51 4.84
C LEU A 141 -2.13 -3.29 6.03
N ASP A 142 -1.38 -4.31 6.40
CA ASP A 142 -0.35 -4.25 7.43
C ASP A 142 1.02 -4.54 6.84
N THR A 143 2.02 -3.73 7.19
CA THR A 143 3.42 -3.95 6.82
C THR A 143 4.35 -3.24 7.80
N GLU A 144 5.62 -3.62 7.82
CA GLU A 144 6.64 -2.96 8.66
C GLU A 144 7.04 -1.59 8.12
N SER A 145 7.08 -1.43 6.80
CA SER A 145 7.46 -0.16 6.18
C SER A 145 6.82 0.06 4.83
N LEU A 146 6.66 1.33 4.45
CA LEU A 146 5.98 1.75 3.25
C LEU A 146 6.63 3.02 2.69
N ILE A 147 6.69 3.14 1.37
CA ILE A 147 7.11 4.34 0.65
C ILE A 147 5.91 4.85 -0.15
N VAL A 148 5.61 6.14 -0.01
CA VAL A 148 4.69 6.86 -0.87
C VAL A 148 5.50 7.73 -1.81
N LEU A 149 5.36 7.52 -3.13
CA LEU A 149 6.04 8.30 -4.16
C LEU A 149 5.19 9.50 -4.54
N SER A 150 5.82 10.69 -4.61
CA SER A 150 5.13 11.96 -4.83
C SER A 150 4.53 12.12 -6.24
N ASP A 151 5.08 11.42 -7.24
CA ASP A 151 4.86 11.79 -8.64
C ASP A 151 3.63 11.12 -9.27
N ASN A 152 3.15 9.99 -8.70
CA ASN A 152 2.19 9.12 -9.41
C ASN A 152 1.23 8.33 -8.52
N GLY A 153 1.04 8.73 -7.25
CA GLY A 153 0.15 8.03 -6.33
C GLY A 153 0.53 6.57 -6.05
N GLN A 154 1.80 6.22 -6.28
CA GLN A 154 2.31 4.87 -6.02
C GLN A 154 2.71 4.71 -4.56
N ILE A 155 2.28 3.59 -4.01
CA ILE A 155 2.69 3.11 -2.69
C ILE A 155 3.46 1.82 -2.88
N LYS A 156 4.60 1.67 -2.19
CA LYS A 156 5.44 0.47 -2.28
C LYS A 156 5.86 -0.01 -0.91
N SER A 157 5.90 -1.32 -0.75
CA SER A 157 6.57 -2.00 0.35
C SER A 157 7.46 -3.12 -0.19
N ASN A 158 8.67 -3.23 0.36
CA ASN A 158 9.59 -4.35 0.13
C ASN A 158 9.67 -5.27 1.37
N LYS A 159 8.72 -5.16 2.25
CA LYS A 159 8.54 -6.00 3.45
C LYS A 159 7.32 -6.87 3.27
N GLU A 160 7.19 -7.88 4.13
CA GLU A 160 5.98 -8.67 4.18
C GLU A 160 4.76 -7.76 4.32
N VAL A 161 3.74 -8.05 3.52
CA VAL A 161 2.47 -7.37 3.53
C VAL A 161 1.37 -8.39 3.84
N THR A 162 0.54 -8.07 4.80
CA THR A 162 -0.74 -8.75 5.02
C THR A 162 -1.86 -7.85 4.51
N TYR A 163 -2.61 -8.35 3.54
CA TYR A 163 -3.84 -7.73 3.04
C TYR A 163 -5.04 -8.48 3.61
N LEU A 164 -6.00 -7.76 4.15
CA LEU A 164 -7.28 -8.28 4.65
C LEU A 164 -8.42 -7.65 3.85
N GLY A 165 -9.10 -8.48 3.06
CA GLY A 165 -10.36 -8.12 2.40
C GLY A 165 -11.56 -8.66 3.19
N GLU A 166 -12.77 -8.59 2.60
CA GLU A 166 -13.99 -9.03 3.27
C GLU A 166 -13.98 -10.53 3.63
N THR A 167 -13.47 -11.38 2.73
CA THR A 167 -13.49 -12.85 2.88
C THR A 167 -12.12 -13.46 2.64
N VAL A 168 -11.10 -12.64 2.35
CA VAL A 168 -9.76 -13.11 2.00
C VAL A 168 -8.70 -12.45 2.86
N ARG A 169 -7.71 -13.25 3.24
CA ARG A 169 -6.43 -12.78 3.79
C ARG A 169 -5.32 -13.19 2.84
N ILE A 170 -4.46 -12.25 2.48
CA ILE A 170 -3.34 -12.49 1.57
C ILE A 170 -2.03 -12.05 2.24
N ILE A 171 -1.01 -12.88 2.14
CA ILE A 171 0.34 -12.58 2.62
C ILE A 171 1.28 -12.59 1.43
N SER A 172 2.14 -11.58 1.31
CA SER A 172 3.15 -11.45 0.25
C SER A 172 4.47 -10.93 0.78
N GLU A 173 5.54 -11.04 0.00
CA GLU A 173 6.88 -10.54 0.37
C GLU A 173 7.08 -9.06 0.08
N GLY A 174 6.18 -8.46 -0.69
CA GLY A 174 6.20 -7.03 -1.04
C GLY A 174 4.95 -6.61 -1.78
N MET A 175 4.84 -5.30 -2.04
CA MET A 175 3.66 -4.70 -2.66
C MET A 175 4.02 -3.46 -3.47
N GLU A 176 3.34 -3.28 -4.59
CA GLU A 176 3.17 -2.00 -5.27
C GLU A 176 1.66 -1.75 -5.47
N MET A 177 1.19 -0.60 -5.02
CA MET A 177 -0.21 -0.19 -5.17
C MET A 177 -0.27 1.11 -5.93
N ASN A 178 -1.23 1.23 -6.83
CA ASN A 178 -1.59 2.49 -7.47
C ASN A 178 -2.98 2.89 -6.99
N ILE A 179 -3.04 3.98 -6.23
CA ILE A 179 -4.29 4.47 -5.61
C ILE A 179 -5.27 4.93 -6.69
N ASP A 180 -4.75 5.52 -7.78
CA ASP A 180 -5.58 6.12 -8.83
C ASP A 180 -6.38 5.09 -9.61
N SER A 181 -5.80 3.91 -9.83
CA SER A 181 -6.40 2.81 -10.60
C SER A 181 -7.03 1.73 -9.72
N ASP A 182 -6.96 1.86 -8.40
CA ASP A 182 -7.43 0.85 -7.44
C ASP A 182 -6.89 -0.55 -7.74
N THR A 183 -5.59 -0.58 -8.05
CA THR A 183 -4.87 -1.80 -8.42
C THR A 183 -3.68 -2.03 -7.52
N MET A 184 -3.42 -3.29 -7.23
CA MET A 184 -2.31 -3.72 -6.39
C MET A 184 -1.56 -4.87 -7.04
N TYR A 185 -0.25 -4.85 -6.93
CA TYR A 185 0.64 -5.93 -7.32
C TYR A 185 1.39 -6.43 -6.09
N LEU A 186 1.08 -7.65 -5.67
CA LEU A 186 1.75 -8.34 -4.57
C LEU A 186 2.92 -9.15 -5.14
N SER A 187 4.13 -8.88 -4.68
CA SER A 187 5.36 -9.46 -5.22
C SER A 187 5.91 -10.59 -4.35
N GLY A 188 6.71 -11.45 -4.99
CA GLY A 188 7.35 -12.59 -4.33
C GLY A 188 6.40 -13.77 -4.12
N ASN A 189 6.59 -14.53 -3.05
CA ASN A 189 5.68 -15.62 -2.68
C ASN A 189 4.38 -15.03 -2.13
N VAL A 190 3.25 -15.52 -2.64
CA VAL A 190 1.92 -15.05 -2.25
C VAL A 190 1.09 -16.23 -1.75
N LYS A 191 0.48 -16.07 -0.58
CA LYS A 191 -0.49 -17.01 -0.02
C LYS A 191 -1.83 -16.33 0.18
N ILE A 192 -2.88 -16.93 -0.35
CA ILE A 192 -4.26 -16.50 -0.20
C ILE A 192 -4.96 -17.50 0.72
N PHE A 193 -5.69 -16.98 1.67
CA PHE A 193 -6.58 -17.72 2.57
C PHE A 193 -7.97 -17.13 2.42
N GLU A 194 -8.94 -17.96 2.16
CA GLU A 194 -10.34 -17.56 2.04
C GLU A 194 -11.16 -18.22 3.17
N ASP A 195 -12.20 -17.55 3.65
CA ASP A 195 -12.98 -17.96 4.82
C ASP A 195 -13.63 -19.34 4.69
N SER A 196 -13.89 -19.82 3.46
CA SER A 196 -14.38 -21.18 3.19
C SER A 196 -13.36 -22.27 3.54
N GLY A 197 -12.10 -21.89 3.80
CA GLY A 197 -10.97 -22.79 3.99
C GLY A 197 -10.17 -23.08 2.72
N MET A 198 -10.52 -22.43 1.59
CA MET A 198 -9.70 -22.44 0.39
C MET A 198 -8.38 -21.75 0.64
N THR A 199 -7.29 -22.29 0.07
CA THR A 199 -5.98 -21.66 0.06
C THR A 199 -5.35 -21.70 -1.34
N VAL A 200 -4.60 -20.63 -1.67
CA VAL A 200 -3.83 -20.57 -2.91
C VAL A 200 -2.40 -20.16 -2.58
N ASP A 201 -1.44 -20.96 -3.03
CA ASP A 201 -0.03 -20.61 -3.03
C ASP A 201 0.38 -20.26 -4.47
N THR A 202 0.92 -19.08 -4.68
CA THR A 202 1.39 -18.60 -5.98
C THR A 202 2.57 -17.64 -5.83
N LYS A 203 2.95 -16.97 -6.90
CA LYS A 203 3.87 -15.82 -6.89
C LYS A 203 3.26 -14.69 -7.69
N ASN A 204 3.65 -13.46 -7.33
CA ASN A 204 3.35 -12.28 -8.13
C ASN A 204 1.85 -12.18 -8.48
N LEU A 205 1.04 -11.71 -7.54
CA LEU A 205 -0.40 -11.59 -7.69
C LEU A 205 -0.80 -10.15 -8.05
N TYR A 206 -1.55 -9.99 -9.12
CA TYR A 206 -2.23 -8.76 -9.48
C TYR A 206 -3.65 -8.76 -8.91
N ILE A 207 -4.05 -7.67 -8.30
CA ILE A 207 -5.40 -7.45 -7.73
C ILE A 207 -5.98 -6.19 -8.37
N SER A 208 -7.25 -6.25 -8.80
CA SER A 208 -8.02 -5.11 -9.28
C SER A 208 -9.34 -5.02 -8.51
N HIS A 209 -9.60 -3.82 -7.98
CA HIS A 209 -10.91 -3.46 -7.41
C HIS A 209 -11.57 -2.33 -8.21
N ASN A 210 -11.05 -2.03 -9.40
CA ASN A 210 -11.55 -0.98 -10.26
C ASN A 210 -13.04 -1.21 -10.58
N ALA A 211 -13.85 -0.18 -10.39
CA ALA A 211 -15.30 -0.21 -10.65
C ALA A 211 -16.08 -1.30 -9.88
N GLY A 212 -15.56 -1.76 -8.73
CA GLY A 212 -16.20 -2.79 -7.90
C GLY A 212 -15.87 -4.22 -8.32
N GLU A 213 -14.92 -4.40 -9.26
CA GLU A 213 -14.36 -5.72 -9.55
C GLU A 213 -13.57 -6.25 -8.35
N LYS A 214 -13.54 -7.57 -8.19
CA LYS A 214 -12.67 -8.27 -7.22
C LYS A 214 -11.90 -9.35 -7.98
N ILE A 215 -10.96 -8.93 -8.82
CA ILE A 215 -10.20 -9.80 -9.72
C ILE A 215 -8.79 -10.02 -9.18
N TYR A 216 -8.40 -11.28 -9.03
CA TYR A 216 -7.07 -11.70 -8.58
C TYR A 216 -6.42 -12.57 -9.65
N LYS A 217 -5.22 -12.21 -10.13
CA LYS A 217 -4.54 -12.89 -11.25
C LYS A 217 -3.07 -13.13 -10.95
N SER A 218 -2.63 -14.35 -11.22
CA SER A 218 -1.21 -14.69 -11.30
C SER A 218 -0.95 -15.50 -12.57
N LYS A 219 0.23 -15.30 -13.15
CA LYS A 219 0.72 -16.07 -14.30
C LYS A 219 1.77 -17.12 -13.88
N GLU A 220 2.02 -17.21 -12.60
CA GLU A 220 3.05 -18.06 -12.01
C GLU A 220 2.46 -19.41 -11.60
N LYS A 221 3.32 -20.43 -11.49
CA LYS A 221 2.89 -21.74 -11.00
C LYS A 221 2.09 -21.58 -9.70
N THR A 222 0.90 -22.19 -9.68
CA THR A 222 -0.07 -22.03 -8.61
C THR A 222 -0.49 -23.38 -8.06
N VAL A 223 -0.67 -23.43 -6.74
CA VAL A 223 -1.27 -24.57 -6.03
C VAL A 223 -2.53 -24.10 -5.34
N TYR A 224 -3.64 -24.60 -5.78
CA TYR A 224 -4.97 -24.42 -5.17
C TYR A 224 -5.26 -25.59 -4.24
N ARG A 225 -5.83 -25.33 -3.08
CA ARG A 225 -6.33 -26.34 -2.13
C ARG A 225 -7.68 -25.93 -1.58
N SER A 226 -8.58 -26.85 -1.58
CA SER A 226 -9.82 -26.80 -0.81
C SER A 226 -9.94 -28.05 0.05
N LYS A 227 -11.08 -28.20 0.72
CA LYS A 227 -11.30 -29.32 1.66
C LYS A 227 -10.96 -30.69 1.08
N ASP A 228 -11.39 -30.96 -0.15
CA ASP A 228 -11.31 -32.28 -0.79
C ASP A 228 -10.55 -32.25 -2.12
N THR A 229 -9.91 -31.14 -2.47
CA THR A 229 -9.28 -30.94 -3.78
C THR A 229 -7.93 -30.25 -3.65
N ILE A 230 -6.92 -30.78 -4.35
CA ILE A 230 -5.64 -30.11 -4.58
C ILE A 230 -5.45 -30.00 -6.08
N ALA A 231 -5.22 -28.80 -6.58
CA ALA A 231 -4.96 -28.56 -7.98
C ALA A 231 -3.64 -27.82 -8.17
N ASN A 232 -2.83 -28.32 -9.10
CA ASN A 232 -1.56 -27.69 -9.50
C ASN A 232 -1.73 -27.14 -10.91
N SER A 233 -1.47 -25.85 -11.11
CA SER A 233 -1.49 -25.16 -12.40
C SER A 233 -0.10 -24.69 -12.77
N GLU A 234 0.33 -24.88 -14.02
CA GLU A 234 1.63 -24.43 -14.50
C GLU A 234 1.65 -22.95 -14.90
N ASN A 235 0.51 -22.39 -15.35
CA ASN A 235 0.43 -21.06 -15.95
C ASN A 235 -0.43 -20.08 -15.15
N GLY A 236 -0.70 -20.41 -13.89
CA GLY A 236 -1.32 -19.46 -12.96
C GLY A 236 -2.80 -19.63 -12.72
N ILE A 237 -3.39 -18.56 -12.21
CA ILE A 237 -4.76 -18.52 -11.74
C ILE A 237 -5.40 -17.18 -12.10
N ASP A 238 -6.70 -17.20 -12.40
CA ASP A 238 -7.55 -16.03 -12.58
C ASP A 238 -8.82 -16.25 -11.73
N MET A 239 -9.01 -15.43 -10.70
CA MET A 239 -10.14 -15.53 -9.77
C MET A 239 -11.01 -14.29 -9.88
N ASP A 240 -12.30 -14.49 -10.12
CA ASP A 240 -13.32 -13.46 -9.98
C ASP A 240 -14.11 -13.74 -8.70
N MET A 241 -13.82 -12.97 -7.66
CA MET A 241 -14.43 -13.15 -6.34
C MET A 241 -15.87 -12.62 -6.26
N ASN A 242 -16.30 -11.80 -7.23
CA ASN A 242 -17.70 -11.34 -7.28
C ASN A 242 -18.66 -12.48 -7.64
N ILE A 243 -18.24 -13.32 -8.59
CA ILE A 243 -19.02 -14.47 -9.07
C ILE A 243 -18.48 -15.80 -8.54
N LYS A 244 -17.45 -15.77 -7.68
CA LYS A 244 -16.80 -16.93 -7.09
C LYS A 244 -16.31 -17.96 -8.11
N LEU A 245 -15.74 -17.48 -9.21
CA LEU A 245 -15.21 -18.31 -10.29
C LEU A 245 -13.68 -18.29 -10.26
N ILE A 246 -13.09 -19.48 -10.31
CA ILE A 246 -11.65 -19.67 -10.29
C ILE A 246 -11.24 -20.44 -11.55
N ASN A 247 -10.35 -19.83 -12.36
CA ASN A 247 -9.77 -20.46 -13.54
C ASN A 247 -8.31 -20.82 -13.26
N LEU A 248 -7.97 -22.08 -13.27
CA LEU A 248 -6.62 -22.60 -13.23
C LEU A 248 -6.11 -22.76 -14.67
N LEU A 249 -4.96 -22.19 -15.00
CA LEU A 249 -4.51 -21.98 -16.37
C LEU A 249 -3.31 -22.89 -16.74
N GLY A 250 -3.28 -23.32 -18.00
CA GLY A 250 -2.24 -24.17 -18.54
C GLY A 250 -2.42 -25.63 -18.14
N LYS A 251 -1.33 -26.39 -18.07
CA LYS A 251 -1.44 -27.78 -17.61
C LYS A 251 -1.84 -27.81 -16.14
N VAL A 252 -3.03 -28.35 -15.89
CA VAL A 252 -3.60 -28.49 -14.58
C VAL A 252 -3.71 -29.97 -14.20
N GLU A 253 -3.22 -30.30 -13.02
CA GLU A 253 -3.44 -31.61 -12.40
C GLU A 253 -4.27 -31.42 -11.12
N VAL A 254 -5.43 -32.03 -11.08
CA VAL A 254 -6.35 -32.01 -9.94
C VAL A 254 -6.35 -33.38 -9.28
N VAL A 255 -6.17 -33.40 -7.96
CA VAL A 255 -6.25 -34.60 -7.13
C VAL A 255 -7.42 -34.43 -6.18
N SER A 256 -8.39 -35.31 -6.27
CA SER A 256 -9.53 -35.39 -5.37
C SER A 256 -9.15 -36.11 -4.06
N GLY A 257 -9.80 -35.77 -2.96
CA GLY A 257 -9.66 -36.46 -1.66
C GLY A 257 -10.00 -37.96 -1.71
N THR A 258 -10.77 -38.41 -2.71
CA THR A 258 -11.06 -39.83 -2.98
C THR A 258 -9.95 -40.54 -3.79
N GLY A 259 -8.87 -39.84 -4.15
CA GLY A 259 -7.73 -40.34 -4.92
C GLY A 259 -7.90 -40.28 -6.44
N GLY A 260 -8.98 -39.70 -6.95
CA GLY A 260 -9.15 -39.45 -8.40
C GLY A 260 -8.16 -38.40 -8.90
N ILE A 261 -7.61 -38.58 -10.09
CA ILE A 261 -6.70 -37.62 -10.74
C ILE A 261 -7.30 -37.18 -12.07
N LEU A 262 -7.46 -35.86 -12.23
CA LEU A 262 -7.84 -35.22 -13.50
C LEU A 262 -6.65 -34.43 -14.04
N LYS A 263 -6.38 -34.55 -15.35
CA LYS A 263 -5.39 -33.71 -16.06
C LYS A 263 -6.07 -32.98 -17.21
N SER A 264 -5.88 -31.70 -17.27
CA SER A 264 -6.51 -30.81 -18.29
C SER A 264 -5.58 -29.71 -18.72
N SER A 265 -5.90 -29.03 -19.81
CA SER A 265 -5.20 -27.80 -20.21
C SER A 265 -5.65 -26.58 -19.42
N ASN A 266 -6.88 -26.57 -18.93
CA ASN A 266 -7.43 -25.56 -18.01
C ASN A 266 -8.50 -26.25 -17.16
N VAL A 267 -8.75 -25.69 -15.95
CA VAL A 267 -9.82 -26.14 -15.07
C VAL A 267 -10.54 -24.92 -14.53
N VAL A 268 -11.86 -24.96 -14.57
CA VAL A 268 -12.74 -23.95 -13.98
C VAL A 268 -13.35 -24.54 -12.72
N ILE A 269 -13.26 -23.83 -11.61
CA ILE A 269 -13.87 -24.19 -10.34
C ILE A 269 -14.94 -23.14 -10.05
N ASP A 270 -16.18 -23.56 -9.98
CA ASP A 270 -17.34 -22.73 -9.63
C ASP A 270 -17.70 -22.97 -8.16
N GLN A 271 -17.56 -21.93 -7.35
CA GLN A 271 -17.88 -21.92 -5.91
C GLN A 271 -19.15 -21.14 -5.61
N SER A 272 -19.95 -20.77 -6.63
CA SER A 272 -21.18 -19.99 -6.45
C SER A 272 -22.29 -20.77 -5.71
N ASN A 273 -22.22 -22.09 -5.73
CA ASN A 273 -23.12 -22.99 -4.98
C ASN A 273 -22.37 -23.60 -3.79
N ASP A 274 -23.09 -24.12 -2.78
CA ASP A 274 -22.51 -24.69 -1.56
C ASP A 274 -21.59 -25.93 -1.77
N GLY A 275 -21.19 -26.21 -3.01
CA GLY A 275 -20.25 -27.26 -3.40
C GLY A 275 -19.40 -26.83 -4.59
N GLU A 276 -18.13 -27.27 -4.62
CA GLU A 276 -17.25 -27.07 -5.77
C GLU A 276 -17.74 -27.90 -6.96
N VAL A 277 -17.83 -27.27 -8.12
CA VAL A 277 -18.05 -27.91 -9.42
C VAL A 277 -16.79 -27.74 -10.24
N LEU A 278 -16.17 -28.85 -10.65
CA LEU A 278 -14.98 -28.90 -11.49
C LEU A 278 -15.34 -29.06 -12.96
#